data_003fdf817c581d297fa2ad6f2e28a47c
#
_entry.id   003fdf817c581d297fa2ad6f2e28a47c
#
_cell.length_a   1.000
_cell.length_b   1.000
_cell.length_c   1.000
_cell.angle_alpha   90.00
_cell.angle_beta   90.00
_cell.angle_gamma   90.00
#
_symmetry.space_group_name_H-M   'P 1'
#
loop_
_entity.id
_entity.type
_entity.pdbx_description
1 polymer ?
#
loop_
_entity_poly.entity_id
_entity_poly.type
_entity_poly.pdbx_seq_one_letter_code
_entity_poly.pdbx_strand_id
1 'polypeptide(L)'
;MNHNDRLKELQLERRTLAATIPWPERTPFLLNPDPIQRKHIKVVGWSIVALFLIVTAPFKDMTSSWSKASENREMRPAMESAMKAGNRAAGTWLALHFRKDYPGLLEQEADAGEPTALWAEGRFLMQSSHPEKVLKIDPALTPAQVKAHGLELVRRAAAAGNQDALKYAIDHGGL
;
A
#
# COMPACT_ATOMS: atom_id res chain seq x y z
N MET A 1 32.11 -40.21 18.54
CA MET A 1 31.99 -38.79 18.93
C MET A 1 31.45 -38.04 17.74
N ASN A 2 30.28 -37.43 17.87
CA ASN A 2 29.59 -36.82 16.75
C ASN A 2 30.27 -35.47 16.39
N HIS A 3 30.28 -35.07 15.12
CA HIS A 3 30.90 -33.82 14.66
C HIS A 3 30.42 -32.57 15.46
N ASN A 4 29.16 -32.54 15.84
CA ASN A 4 28.59 -31.50 16.66
C ASN A 4 29.11 -31.44 18.11
N ASP A 5 29.47 -32.59 18.66
CA ASP A 5 30.03 -32.68 20.02
C ASP A 5 31.46 -32.15 20.06
N ARG A 6 32.22 -32.43 19.03
CA ARG A 6 33.59 -31.93 18.84
C ARG A 6 33.62 -30.40 18.64
N LEU A 7 32.64 -29.84 17.92
CA LEU A 7 32.51 -28.41 17.75
C LEU A 7 32.16 -27.73 19.08
N LYS A 8 31.30 -28.31 19.90
CA LYS A 8 30.96 -27.79 21.23
C LYS A 8 32.15 -27.80 22.17
N GLU A 9 32.93 -28.87 22.16
CA GLU A 9 34.14 -29.03 22.96
C GLU A 9 35.20 -27.97 22.58
N LEU A 10 35.48 -27.81 21.29
CA LEU A 10 36.37 -26.75 20.79
C LEU A 10 35.88 -25.33 21.12
N GLN A 11 34.58 -25.11 21.13
CA GLN A 11 34.02 -23.82 21.56
C GLN A 11 34.18 -23.60 23.07
N LEU A 12 34.06 -24.64 23.87
CA LEU A 12 34.26 -24.58 25.31
C LEU A 12 35.71 -24.31 25.64
N GLU A 13 36.66 -25.03 25.01
CA GLU A 13 38.10 -24.76 25.18
C GLU A 13 38.51 -23.36 24.78
N ARG A 14 37.99 -22.84 23.67
CA ARG A 14 38.26 -21.45 23.25
C ARG A 14 37.71 -20.45 24.27
N ARG A 15 36.57 -20.73 24.90
CA ARG A 15 35.99 -19.86 25.94
C ARG A 15 36.83 -19.88 27.21
N THR A 16 37.29 -21.05 27.64
CA THR A 16 38.11 -21.14 28.84
C THR A 16 39.46 -20.50 28.62
N LEU A 17 40.11 -20.70 27.46
CA LEU A 17 41.36 -20.00 27.12
C LEU A 17 41.15 -18.47 27.01
N ALA A 18 40.07 -17.99 26.43
CA ALA A 18 39.78 -16.57 26.36
C ALA A 18 39.52 -15.95 27.75
N ALA A 19 38.98 -16.69 28.71
CA ALA A 19 38.76 -16.22 30.08
C ALA A 19 40.05 -16.14 30.91
N THR A 20 41.08 -16.86 30.53
CA THR A 20 42.40 -16.81 31.23
C THR A 20 43.31 -15.71 30.74
N ILE A 21 43.02 -15.04 29.65
CA ILE A 21 43.80 -13.94 29.10
C ILE A 21 43.49 -12.65 29.88
N PRO A 22 44.46 -12.00 30.54
CA PRO A 22 44.27 -10.71 31.18
C PRO A 22 44.09 -9.62 30.12
N TRP A 23 42.84 -9.21 29.92
CA TRP A 23 42.52 -8.15 28.94
C TRP A 23 42.78 -6.78 29.56
N PRO A 24 43.35 -5.82 28.82
CA PRO A 24 43.53 -4.45 29.30
C PRO A 24 42.17 -3.83 29.66
N GLU A 25 42.10 -3.06 30.74
CA GLU A 25 40.86 -2.40 31.20
C GLU A 25 40.20 -1.51 30.14
N ARG A 26 40.92 -1.07 29.13
CA ARG A 26 40.46 -0.23 28.02
C ARG A 26 40.29 -0.99 26.69
N THR A 27 39.95 -2.26 26.75
CA THR A 27 39.64 -2.98 25.50
C THR A 27 38.39 -2.41 24.84
N PRO A 28 38.40 -2.07 23.53
CA PRO A 28 37.20 -1.60 22.84
C PRO A 28 36.04 -2.58 23.02
N PHE A 29 34.89 -2.07 23.35
CA PHE A 29 33.67 -2.86 23.64
C PHE A 29 33.37 -3.94 22.58
N LEU A 30 33.62 -3.64 21.29
CA LEU A 30 33.44 -4.58 20.17
C LEU A 30 34.44 -5.72 20.13
N LEU A 31 35.58 -5.61 20.79
CA LEU A 31 36.63 -6.65 20.83
C LEU A 31 36.64 -7.43 22.14
N ASN A 32 35.76 -7.11 23.08
CA ASN A 32 35.68 -7.82 24.36
C ASN A 32 35.15 -9.25 24.15
N PRO A 33 35.93 -10.29 24.51
CA PRO A 33 35.55 -11.68 24.34
C PRO A 33 34.60 -12.19 25.42
N ASP A 34 34.25 -11.38 26.42
CA ASP A 34 33.35 -11.76 27.50
C ASP A 34 32.02 -12.25 26.93
N PRO A 35 31.60 -13.52 27.20
CA PRO A 35 30.39 -14.09 26.68
C PRO A 35 29.11 -13.37 27.13
N ILE A 36 29.12 -12.72 28.28
CA ILE A 36 27.98 -11.94 28.79
C ILE A 36 27.82 -10.67 27.97
N GLN A 37 28.92 -9.96 27.74
CA GLN A 37 28.89 -8.74 26.93
C GLN A 37 28.58 -8.99 25.47
N ARG A 38 29.03 -10.12 24.89
CA ARG A 38 28.63 -10.54 23.55
C ARG A 38 27.12 -10.72 23.41
N LYS A 39 26.47 -11.25 24.44
CA LYS A 39 25.02 -11.41 24.46
C LYS A 39 24.33 -10.04 24.44
N HIS A 40 24.79 -9.09 25.25
CA HIS A 40 24.28 -7.74 25.25
C HIS A 40 24.52 -7.00 23.93
N ILE A 41 25.71 -7.12 23.34
CA ILE A 41 26.04 -6.53 22.01
C ILE A 41 25.08 -7.07 20.92
N LYS A 42 24.81 -8.38 20.92
CA LYS A 42 23.85 -8.98 19.97
C LYS A 42 22.46 -8.42 20.18
N VAL A 43 21.97 -8.36 21.41
CA VAL A 43 20.64 -7.83 21.73
C VAL A 43 20.53 -6.36 21.30
N VAL A 44 21.52 -5.52 21.66
CA VAL A 44 21.54 -4.11 21.25
C VAL A 44 21.62 -3.97 19.72
N GLY A 45 22.49 -4.75 19.07
CA GLY A 45 22.60 -4.76 17.60
C GLY A 45 21.27 -5.12 16.91
N TRP A 46 20.63 -6.18 17.35
CA TRP A 46 19.30 -6.58 16.82
C TRP A 46 18.21 -5.56 17.13
N SER A 47 18.27 -4.91 18.31
CA SER A 47 17.32 -3.84 18.65
C SER A 47 17.46 -2.63 17.74
N ILE A 48 18.70 -2.24 17.40
CA ILE A 48 18.98 -1.16 16.45
C ILE A 48 18.47 -1.52 15.04
N VAL A 49 18.74 -2.75 14.58
CA VAL A 49 18.24 -3.23 13.29
C VAL A 49 16.70 -3.26 13.26
N ALA A 50 16.07 -3.77 14.31
CA ALA A 50 14.62 -3.78 14.42
C ALA A 50 14.03 -2.36 14.43
N LEU A 51 14.62 -1.45 15.20
CA LEU A 51 14.19 -0.05 15.21
C LEU A 51 14.35 0.60 13.84
N PHE A 52 15.47 0.35 13.16
CA PHE A 52 15.70 0.85 11.80
C PHE A 52 14.65 0.34 10.82
N LEU A 53 14.32 -0.96 10.88
CA LEU A 53 13.27 -1.55 10.03
C LEU A 53 11.88 -0.97 10.33
N ILE A 54 11.53 -0.77 11.60
CA ILE A 54 10.26 -0.16 12.02
C ILE A 54 10.15 1.29 11.53
N VAL A 55 11.25 2.04 11.58
CA VAL A 55 11.26 3.44 11.14
C VAL A 55 11.27 3.55 9.61
N THR A 56 12.00 2.67 8.90
CA THR A 56 12.16 2.78 7.44
C THR A 56 11.02 2.14 6.65
N ALA A 57 10.35 1.11 7.18
CA ALA A 57 9.25 0.43 6.48
C ALA A 57 8.10 1.37 6.07
N PRO A 58 7.57 2.25 6.95
CA PRO A 58 6.51 3.18 6.55
C PRO A 58 6.99 4.33 5.65
N PHE A 59 8.28 4.64 5.61
CA PHE A 59 8.83 5.71 4.78
C PHE A 59 8.66 5.47 3.29
N LYS A 60 8.72 4.22 2.84
CA LYS A 60 8.56 3.87 1.43
C LYS A 60 7.16 4.20 0.91
N ASP A 61 6.13 3.92 1.69
CA ASP A 61 4.75 4.20 1.31
C ASP A 61 4.43 5.70 1.43
N MET A 62 5.01 6.38 2.43
CA MET A 62 4.83 7.81 2.62
C MET A 62 5.52 8.62 1.51
N THR A 63 6.73 8.27 1.10
CA THR A 63 7.42 8.95 -0.01
C THR A 63 6.72 8.71 -1.34
N SER A 64 6.20 7.50 -1.58
CA SER A 64 5.45 7.19 -2.80
C SER A 64 4.13 7.95 -2.89
N SER A 65 3.43 8.12 -1.78
CA SER A 65 2.18 8.90 -1.73
C SER A 65 2.41 10.40 -1.91
N TRP A 66 3.51 10.94 -1.38
CA TRP A 66 3.92 12.33 -1.57
C TRP A 66 4.32 12.62 -3.01
N SER A 67 5.12 11.73 -3.61
CA SER A 67 5.51 11.83 -5.03
C SER A 67 4.28 11.84 -5.94
N LYS A 68 3.34 10.92 -5.73
CA LYS A 68 2.08 10.88 -6.50
C LYS A 68 1.23 12.12 -6.28
N ALA A 69 1.17 12.64 -5.05
CA ALA A 69 0.40 13.85 -4.76
C ALA A 69 0.98 15.10 -5.43
N SER A 70 2.33 15.24 -5.53
CA SER A 70 2.95 16.34 -6.26
C SER A 70 2.76 16.21 -7.76
N GLU A 71 2.95 15.02 -8.31
CA GLU A 71 2.72 14.71 -9.72
C GLU A 71 1.27 15.00 -10.14
N ASN A 72 0.30 14.57 -9.32
CA ASN A 72 -1.10 14.88 -9.57
C ASN A 72 -1.38 16.38 -9.57
N ARG A 73 -0.74 17.17 -8.68
CA ARG A 73 -0.90 18.62 -8.67
C ARG A 73 -0.33 19.28 -9.92
N GLU A 74 0.80 18.81 -10.41
CA GLU A 74 1.41 19.32 -11.64
C GLU A 74 0.57 18.98 -12.87
N MET A 75 -0.06 17.80 -12.90
CA MET A 75 -0.93 17.36 -13.99
C MET A 75 -2.30 18.07 -13.99
N ARG A 76 -2.74 18.57 -12.84
CA ARG A 76 -4.08 19.16 -12.67
C ARG A 76 -4.45 20.22 -13.72
N PRO A 77 -3.62 21.25 -14.01
CA PRO A 77 -3.99 22.28 -15.00
C PRO A 77 -4.19 21.70 -16.40
N ALA A 78 -3.38 20.72 -16.79
CA ALA A 78 -3.50 20.05 -18.08
C ALA A 78 -4.80 19.24 -18.18
N MET A 79 -5.18 18.53 -17.10
CA MET A 79 -6.43 17.78 -17.03
C MET A 79 -7.66 18.69 -17.01
N GLU A 80 -7.61 19.83 -16.32
CA GLU A 80 -8.67 20.85 -16.34
C GLU A 80 -8.87 21.43 -17.77
N SER A 81 -7.77 21.71 -18.46
CA SER A 81 -7.82 22.19 -19.83
C SER A 81 -8.42 21.14 -20.77
N ALA A 82 -7.99 19.86 -20.63
CA ALA A 82 -8.51 18.76 -21.43
C ALA A 82 -10.01 18.52 -21.18
N MET A 83 -10.45 18.56 -19.90
CA MET A 83 -11.86 18.43 -19.53
C MET A 83 -12.70 19.55 -20.16
N LYS A 84 -12.23 20.81 -20.11
CA LYS A 84 -12.90 21.95 -20.76
C LYS A 84 -12.98 21.79 -22.29
N ALA A 85 -12.02 21.09 -22.89
CA ALA A 85 -12.04 20.72 -24.30
C ALA A 85 -12.94 19.50 -24.64
N GLY A 86 -13.67 18.98 -23.65
CA GLY A 86 -14.61 17.84 -23.83
C GLY A 86 -14.00 16.46 -23.62
N ASN A 87 -12.78 16.35 -23.11
CA ASN A 87 -12.17 15.06 -22.80
C ASN A 87 -12.72 14.52 -21.47
N ARG A 88 -13.65 13.54 -21.54
CA ARG A 88 -14.29 12.93 -20.37
C ARG A 88 -13.34 12.14 -19.49
N ALA A 89 -12.33 11.48 -20.07
CA ALA A 89 -11.33 10.75 -19.30
C ALA A 89 -10.52 11.70 -18.39
N ALA A 90 -10.27 12.94 -18.82
CA ALA A 90 -9.66 13.96 -17.99
C ALA A 90 -10.58 14.41 -16.85
N GLY A 91 -11.89 14.53 -17.09
CA GLY A 91 -12.91 14.77 -16.07
C GLY A 91 -12.92 13.65 -15.03
N THR A 92 -12.95 12.40 -15.46
CA THR A 92 -12.87 11.23 -14.58
C THR A 92 -11.58 11.24 -13.76
N TRP A 93 -10.44 11.55 -14.36
CA TRP A 93 -9.18 11.65 -13.65
C TRP A 93 -9.22 12.72 -12.55
N LEU A 94 -9.78 13.90 -12.83
CA LEU A 94 -9.96 14.98 -11.84
C LEU A 94 -10.91 14.55 -10.71
N ALA A 95 -12.01 13.89 -11.05
CA ALA A 95 -12.97 13.38 -10.08
C ALA A 95 -12.36 12.34 -9.12
N LEU A 96 -11.42 11.52 -9.57
CA LEU A 96 -10.77 10.51 -8.76
C LEU A 96 -9.66 11.08 -7.86
N HIS A 97 -8.88 12.05 -8.37
CA HIS A 97 -7.71 12.57 -7.66
C HIS A 97 -8.00 13.85 -6.86
N PHE A 98 -9.02 14.62 -7.24
CA PHE A 98 -9.39 15.89 -6.61
C PHE A 98 -10.89 15.95 -6.28
N ARG A 99 -11.43 14.83 -5.76
CA ARG A 99 -12.87 14.68 -5.50
C ARG A 99 -13.50 15.82 -4.70
N LYS A 100 -12.78 16.38 -3.72
CA LYS A 100 -13.28 17.48 -2.89
C LYS A 100 -13.52 18.76 -3.69
N ASP A 101 -12.74 18.96 -4.75
CA ASP A 101 -12.79 20.14 -5.58
C ASP A 101 -13.82 19.99 -6.71
N TYR A 102 -14.17 18.72 -7.05
CA TYR A 102 -15.11 18.36 -8.12
C TYR A 102 -16.20 17.41 -7.62
N PRO A 103 -17.08 17.87 -6.70
CA PRO A 103 -18.15 17.02 -6.18
C PRO A 103 -19.17 16.69 -7.29
N GLY A 104 -19.53 15.41 -7.43
CA GLY A 104 -20.51 14.95 -8.42
C GLY A 104 -19.96 14.78 -9.84
N LEU A 105 -18.69 15.11 -10.08
CA LEU A 105 -18.11 14.97 -11.42
C LEU A 105 -17.94 13.50 -11.82
N LEU A 106 -17.69 12.59 -10.87
CA LEU A 106 -17.56 11.17 -11.17
C LEU A 106 -18.89 10.60 -11.71
N GLU A 107 -19.97 10.91 -11.02
CA GLU A 107 -21.32 10.51 -11.42
C GLU A 107 -21.69 11.12 -12.79
N GLN A 108 -21.37 12.39 -13.00
CA GLN A 108 -21.61 13.05 -14.29
C GLN A 108 -20.89 12.38 -15.45
N GLU A 109 -19.61 11.99 -15.27
CA GLU A 109 -18.86 11.29 -16.32
C GLU A 109 -19.33 9.86 -16.51
N ALA A 110 -19.76 9.17 -15.45
CA ALA A 110 -20.37 7.84 -15.53
C ALA A 110 -21.72 7.87 -16.26
N ASP A 111 -22.57 8.86 -15.96
CA ASP A 111 -23.86 9.06 -16.67
C ASP A 111 -23.62 9.35 -18.16
N ALA A 112 -22.56 10.07 -18.47
CA ALA A 112 -22.12 10.34 -19.83
C ALA A 112 -21.50 9.10 -20.52
N GLY A 113 -21.34 7.98 -19.81
CA GLY A 113 -20.85 6.71 -20.33
C GLY A 113 -19.33 6.56 -20.40
N GLU A 114 -18.58 7.38 -19.66
CA GLU A 114 -17.12 7.25 -19.63
C GLU A 114 -16.73 5.93 -18.94
N PRO A 115 -15.93 5.05 -19.59
CA PRO A 115 -15.72 3.68 -19.12
C PRO A 115 -15.04 3.59 -17.75
N THR A 116 -14.08 4.49 -17.47
CA THR A 116 -13.35 4.49 -16.20
C THR A 116 -14.20 5.05 -15.06
N ALA A 117 -15.06 6.04 -15.34
CA ALA A 117 -16.01 6.57 -14.37
C ALA A 117 -17.05 5.51 -14.00
N LEU A 118 -17.62 4.83 -14.99
CA LEU A 118 -18.55 3.71 -14.78
C LEU A 118 -17.92 2.62 -13.90
N TRP A 119 -16.69 2.23 -14.19
CA TRP A 119 -15.96 1.25 -13.39
C TRP A 119 -15.73 1.72 -11.97
N ALA A 120 -15.24 2.95 -11.79
CA ALA A 120 -14.91 3.51 -10.47
C ALA A 120 -16.17 3.64 -9.61
N GLU A 121 -17.26 4.19 -10.15
CA GLU A 121 -18.54 4.34 -9.45
C GLU A 121 -19.11 2.98 -9.08
N GLY A 122 -19.16 2.03 -10.03
CA GLY A 122 -19.64 0.67 -9.80
C GLY A 122 -18.87 -0.02 -8.67
N ARG A 123 -17.53 0.10 -8.65
CA ARG A 123 -16.71 -0.42 -7.55
C ARG A 123 -17.04 0.21 -6.21
N PHE A 124 -17.20 1.53 -6.15
CA PHE A 124 -17.56 2.21 -4.92
C PHE A 124 -18.89 1.72 -4.36
N LEU A 125 -19.91 1.55 -5.21
CA LEU A 125 -21.21 1.04 -4.80
C LEU A 125 -21.17 -0.40 -4.30
N MET A 126 -20.31 -1.25 -4.90
CA MET A 126 -20.21 -2.67 -4.51
C MET A 126 -19.34 -2.90 -3.29
N GLN A 127 -18.22 -2.18 -3.15
CA GLN A 127 -17.17 -2.50 -2.19
C GLN A 127 -17.17 -1.59 -0.96
N SER A 128 -17.72 -0.37 -1.04
CA SER A 128 -17.73 0.56 0.07
C SER A 128 -18.77 0.16 1.12
N SER A 129 -18.39 0.20 2.40
CA SER A 129 -19.32 0.05 3.51
C SER A 129 -20.23 1.28 3.67
N HIS A 130 -19.78 2.42 3.16
CA HIS A 130 -20.48 3.71 3.26
C HIS A 130 -20.39 4.48 1.93
N PRO A 131 -21.00 3.96 0.86
CA PRO A 131 -20.93 4.59 -0.45
C PRO A 131 -21.62 5.97 -0.49
N GLU A 132 -22.60 6.22 0.39
CA GLU A 132 -23.30 7.49 0.55
C GLU A 132 -22.41 8.67 0.99
N LYS A 133 -21.23 8.39 1.57
CA LYS A 133 -20.24 9.44 1.91
C LYS A 133 -19.50 9.98 0.71
N VAL A 134 -19.60 9.29 -0.41
CA VAL A 134 -18.79 9.47 -1.60
C VAL A 134 -19.62 9.81 -2.81
N LEU A 135 -20.75 9.14 -2.96
CA LEU A 135 -21.66 9.21 -4.10
C LEU A 135 -23.05 9.65 -3.62
N LYS A 136 -23.79 10.31 -4.49
CA LYS A 136 -25.20 10.64 -4.25
C LYS A 136 -26.03 9.39 -4.46
N ILE A 137 -26.47 8.76 -3.39
CA ILE A 137 -27.32 7.58 -3.42
C ILE A 137 -28.71 7.98 -2.95
N ASP A 138 -29.72 7.47 -3.65
CA ASP A 138 -31.10 7.60 -3.21
C ASP A 138 -31.27 6.88 -1.85
N PRO A 139 -31.67 7.59 -0.79
CA PRO A 139 -31.85 6.97 0.53
C PRO A 139 -32.98 5.92 0.58
N ALA A 140 -33.82 5.86 -0.43
CA ALA A 140 -34.87 4.84 -0.57
C ALA A 140 -34.32 3.48 -1.02
N LEU A 141 -33.11 3.41 -1.56
CA LEU A 141 -32.51 2.17 -2.04
C LEU A 141 -31.97 1.30 -0.90
N THR A 142 -32.30 0.02 -0.96
CA THR A 142 -31.71 -0.97 -0.06
C THR A 142 -30.24 -1.23 -0.41
N PRO A 143 -29.39 -1.68 0.53
CA PRO A 143 -27.99 -2.02 0.25
C PRO A 143 -27.83 -3.06 -0.87
N ALA A 144 -28.79 -3.97 -1.03
CA ALA A 144 -28.80 -4.95 -2.11
C ALA A 144 -29.02 -4.29 -3.47
N GLN A 145 -29.95 -3.34 -3.54
CA GLN A 145 -30.21 -2.57 -4.77
C GLN A 145 -29.04 -1.68 -5.15
N VAL A 146 -28.37 -1.05 -4.18
CA VAL A 146 -27.16 -0.27 -4.41
C VAL A 146 -26.05 -1.13 -5.01
N LYS A 147 -25.84 -2.35 -4.47
CA LYS A 147 -24.84 -3.29 -5.02
C LYS A 147 -25.23 -3.79 -6.42
N ALA A 148 -26.51 -4.06 -6.65
CA ALA A 148 -26.99 -4.47 -7.97
C ALA A 148 -26.80 -3.36 -9.02
N HIS A 149 -27.05 -2.11 -8.64
CA HIS A 149 -26.74 -0.96 -9.49
C HIS A 149 -25.24 -0.84 -9.78
N GLY A 150 -24.39 -1.00 -8.74
CA GLY A 150 -22.94 -1.04 -8.93
C GLY A 150 -22.49 -2.12 -9.91
N LEU A 151 -23.07 -3.32 -9.84
CA LEU A 151 -22.78 -4.41 -10.77
C LEU A 151 -23.19 -4.06 -12.21
N GLU A 152 -24.32 -3.39 -12.39
CA GLU A 152 -24.76 -2.92 -13.71
C GLU A 152 -23.82 -1.88 -14.31
N LEU A 153 -23.30 -0.94 -13.49
CA LEU A 153 -22.29 0.01 -13.95
C LEU A 153 -21.00 -0.70 -14.37
N VAL A 154 -20.57 -1.74 -13.64
CA VAL A 154 -19.41 -2.56 -14.01
C VAL A 154 -19.63 -3.28 -15.34
N ARG A 155 -20.82 -3.82 -15.59
CA ARG A 155 -21.17 -4.43 -16.89
C ARG A 155 -21.09 -3.43 -18.03
N ARG A 156 -21.65 -2.25 -17.83
CA ARG A 156 -21.57 -1.15 -18.82
C ARG A 156 -20.14 -0.71 -19.06
N ALA A 157 -19.31 -0.60 -18.01
CA ALA A 157 -17.89 -0.30 -18.14
C ALA A 157 -17.15 -1.36 -18.96
N ALA A 158 -17.41 -2.64 -18.71
CA ALA A 158 -16.84 -3.75 -19.47
C ALA A 158 -17.27 -3.71 -20.94
N ALA A 159 -18.55 -3.48 -21.20
CA ALA A 159 -19.08 -3.33 -22.56
C ALA A 159 -18.48 -2.11 -23.30
N ALA A 160 -18.16 -1.04 -22.55
CA ALA A 160 -17.47 0.14 -23.07
C ALA A 160 -15.94 -0.04 -23.20
N GLY A 161 -15.39 -1.24 -22.92
CA GLY A 161 -13.98 -1.60 -23.13
C GLY A 161 -13.05 -1.28 -21.95
N ASN A 162 -13.56 -1.00 -20.75
CA ASN A 162 -12.73 -0.84 -19.58
C ASN A 162 -12.06 -2.18 -19.22
N GLN A 163 -10.73 -2.24 -19.20
CA GLN A 163 -9.96 -3.46 -19.00
C GLN A 163 -10.11 -4.03 -17.58
N ASP A 164 -10.20 -3.18 -16.57
CA ASP A 164 -10.37 -3.61 -15.17
C ASP A 164 -11.76 -4.20 -14.95
N ALA A 165 -12.78 -3.63 -15.58
CA ALA A 165 -14.13 -4.15 -15.54
C ALA A 165 -14.24 -5.50 -16.29
N LEU A 166 -13.58 -5.64 -17.44
CA LEU A 166 -13.49 -6.90 -18.17
C LEU A 166 -12.79 -7.98 -17.35
N LYS A 167 -11.69 -7.64 -16.72
CA LYS A 167 -10.96 -8.55 -15.83
C LYS A 167 -11.83 -8.99 -14.66
N TYR A 168 -12.51 -8.04 -14.02
CA TYR A 168 -13.46 -8.34 -12.95
C TYR A 168 -14.55 -9.31 -13.40
N ALA A 169 -15.10 -9.11 -14.59
CA ALA A 169 -16.09 -9.99 -15.18
C ALA A 169 -15.57 -11.43 -15.34
N ILE A 170 -14.34 -11.57 -15.87
CA ILE A 170 -13.71 -12.89 -16.08
C ILE A 170 -13.48 -13.59 -14.73
N ASP A 171 -12.93 -12.87 -13.76
CA ASP A 171 -12.58 -13.42 -12.44
C ASP A 171 -13.81 -13.86 -11.62
N HIS A 172 -15.00 -13.31 -11.93
CA HIS A 172 -16.25 -13.60 -11.23
C HIS A 172 -17.27 -14.43 -12.06
N GLY A 173 -16.81 -15.12 -13.09
CA GLY A 173 -17.60 -16.08 -13.85
C GLY A 173 -18.55 -15.47 -14.89
N GLY A 174 -18.26 -14.28 -15.34
CA GLY A 174 -19.12 -13.46 -16.20
C GLY A 174 -20.03 -12.55 -15.38
N LEU A 175 -20.40 -11.43 -15.98
CA LEU A 175 -21.28 -10.44 -15.34
C LEU A 175 -22.75 -10.71 -15.69
#